data_36f322b9428eaeff46b643f5aead03d6
#
_entry.id   36f322b9428eaeff46b643f5aead03d6
#
_cell.length_a   1.000
_cell.length_b   1.000
_cell.length_c   1.000
_cell.angle_alpha   90.00
_cell.angle_beta   90.00
_cell.angle_gamma   90.00
#
_symmetry.space_group_name_H-M   'P 1'
#
loop_
_entity.id
_entity.type
_entity.pdbx_description
1 polymer ?
#
loop_
_entity_poly.entity_id
_entity_poly.type
_entity_poly.pdbx_seq_one_letter_code
_entity_poly.pdbx_strand_id
1 'polypeptide(L)'
;MNHVRRAVQAGRHPLRTTKALRELRHPLPPFDQVPPPSEELLDIVIPAISTARSVDLSLLEARVPTGLQKSFVRAWPGEHYRLLAALTQLQSPSLTVEVGTLTGIGTLALSGSGRVVTYDLVPWTDVPDSALMKSDFETGGLEQRLGDLSDRSFFTQEVGTLSEADIVFVDAPKDGVFEPAFLRLLLPVLKPGALLVLDDIRFPSMVDLWRDLPLPKIDMTAFGHVSGTGIALK
;
A
#
# COMPACT_ATOMS: atom_id res chain seq x y z
N MET A 1 18.34 23.13 27.89
CA MET A 1 17.54 23.34 29.11
C MET A 1 16.16 23.98 28.89
N ASN A 2 15.91 24.67 27.77
CA ASN A 2 14.64 25.39 27.56
C ASN A 2 13.45 24.56 27.04
N HIS A 3 13.66 23.41 26.41
CA HIS A 3 12.57 22.59 25.87
C HIS A 3 11.84 21.78 26.96
N VAL A 4 12.54 21.29 27.96
CA VAL A 4 11.94 20.54 29.07
C VAL A 4 11.08 21.44 29.96
N ARG A 5 11.47 22.70 30.15
CA ARG A 5 10.66 23.66 30.91
C ARG A 5 9.36 24.05 30.20
N ARG A 6 9.32 24.09 28.86
CA ARG A 6 8.07 24.34 28.11
C ARG A 6 7.08 23.20 28.20
N ALA A 7 7.54 21.94 28.19
CA ALA A 7 6.67 20.78 28.35
C ALA A 7 6.02 20.74 29.74
N VAL A 8 6.77 21.09 30.81
CA VAL A 8 6.25 21.13 32.18
C VAL A 8 5.27 22.27 32.39
N GLN A 9 5.43 23.41 31.69
CA GLN A 9 4.46 24.51 31.76
C GLN A 9 3.17 24.23 30.98
N ALA A 10 3.21 23.42 29.90
CA ALA A 10 2.02 23.01 29.16
C ALA A 10 1.12 22.09 30.00
N GLY A 11 1.70 21.29 30.91
CA GLY A 11 0.94 20.41 31.83
C GLY A 11 0.17 21.15 32.94
N ARG A 12 0.37 22.47 33.10
CA ARG A 12 -0.33 23.24 34.15
C ARG A 12 -1.64 23.89 33.70
N HIS A 13 -2.06 23.74 32.45
CA HIS A 13 -3.34 24.22 31.94
C HIS A 13 -4.21 23.08 31.44
N PRO A 14 -5.05 22.48 32.32
CA PRO A 14 -5.91 21.35 31.94
C PRO A 14 -6.83 21.66 30.74
N LEU A 15 -7.24 22.93 30.57
CA LEU A 15 -8.06 23.36 29.44
C LEU A 15 -7.29 23.37 28.09
N ARG A 16 -5.99 23.64 28.11
CA ARG A 16 -5.15 23.58 26.89
C ARG A 16 -4.85 22.14 26.49
N THR A 17 -4.61 21.27 27.46
CA THR A 17 -4.40 19.85 27.21
C THR A 17 -5.68 19.21 26.66
N THR A 18 -6.84 19.57 27.20
CA THR A 18 -8.14 19.08 26.72
C THR A 18 -8.47 19.57 25.30
N LYS A 19 -8.07 20.83 24.98
CA LYS A 19 -8.24 21.38 23.64
C LYS A 19 -7.28 20.74 22.65
N ALA A 20 -6.01 20.55 23.00
CA ALA A 20 -5.02 19.83 22.17
C ALA A 20 -5.42 18.37 21.95
N LEU A 21 -5.98 17.68 22.95
CA LEU A 21 -6.52 16.33 22.81
C LEU A 21 -7.80 16.28 21.97
N ARG A 22 -8.61 17.34 21.98
CA ARG A 22 -9.78 17.48 21.09
C ARG A 22 -9.39 17.86 19.66
N GLU A 23 -8.25 18.53 19.49
CA GLU A 23 -7.69 18.89 18.18
C GLU A 23 -6.83 17.77 17.59
N LEU A 24 -6.46 16.76 18.36
CA LEU A 24 -6.08 15.44 17.86
C LEU A 24 -7.34 14.83 17.22
N ARG A 25 -7.53 15.13 15.95
CA ARG A 25 -8.72 14.76 15.18
C ARG A 25 -8.93 13.25 15.05
N HIS A 26 -7.98 12.47 15.51
CA HIS A 26 -8.06 11.03 15.59
C HIS A 26 -7.65 10.60 17.00
N PRO A 27 -8.57 10.60 17.97
CA PRO A 27 -8.33 9.84 19.18
C PRO A 27 -7.97 8.42 18.72
N LEU A 28 -6.92 7.84 19.31
CA LEU A 28 -6.66 6.42 19.12
C LEU A 28 -7.97 5.69 19.35
N PRO A 29 -8.49 4.94 18.38
CA PRO A 29 -9.70 4.17 18.61
C PRO A 29 -9.45 3.28 19.83
N PRO A 30 -10.46 3.03 20.66
CA PRO A 30 -10.35 2.03 21.71
C PRO A 30 -9.77 0.76 21.09
N PHE A 31 -8.82 0.15 21.78
CA PHE A 31 -8.08 -1.03 21.28
C PHE A 31 -9.01 -2.18 20.82
N ASP A 32 -10.19 -2.26 21.40
CA ASP A 32 -11.25 -3.22 21.09
C ASP A 32 -12.02 -2.92 19.80
N GLN A 33 -11.82 -1.74 19.18
CA GLN A 33 -12.48 -1.34 17.94
C GLN A 33 -11.62 -1.52 16.68
N VAL A 34 -10.33 -1.84 16.83
CA VAL A 34 -9.43 -2.11 15.71
C VAL A 34 -9.15 -3.59 15.68
N PRO A 35 -9.50 -4.31 14.60
CA PRO A 35 -9.12 -5.70 14.46
C PRO A 35 -7.61 -5.87 14.64
N PRO A 36 -7.14 -6.69 15.60
CA PRO A 36 -5.72 -6.96 15.76
C PRO A 36 -5.21 -7.75 14.55
N PRO A 37 -3.89 -7.75 14.29
CA PRO A 37 -3.32 -8.68 13.34
C PRO A 37 -3.59 -10.13 13.81
N SER A 38 -3.94 -11.02 12.88
CA SER A 38 -4.02 -12.45 13.16
C SER A 38 -2.62 -13.07 13.26
N GLU A 39 -2.49 -14.25 13.88
CA GLU A 39 -1.24 -15.00 13.90
C GLU A 39 -0.76 -15.28 12.46
N GLU A 40 -1.67 -15.68 11.58
CA GLU A 40 -1.38 -15.92 10.16
C GLU A 40 -0.80 -14.68 9.46
N LEU A 41 -1.36 -13.50 9.71
CA LEU A 41 -0.83 -12.25 9.17
C LEU A 41 0.56 -11.94 9.73
N LEU A 42 0.80 -12.19 11.02
CA LEU A 42 2.12 -11.99 11.64
C LEU A 42 3.16 -12.96 11.08
N ASP A 43 2.78 -14.21 10.82
CA ASP A 43 3.65 -15.23 10.19
C ASP A 43 4.08 -14.84 8.77
N ILE A 44 3.27 -14.03 8.08
CA ILE A 44 3.62 -13.47 6.78
C ILE A 44 4.50 -12.21 6.92
N VAL A 45 4.09 -11.28 7.77
CA VAL A 45 4.69 -9.93 7.81
C VAL A 45 6.06 -9.93 8.50
N ILE A 46 6.26 -10.70 9.57
CA ILE A 46 7.54 -10.73 10.29
C ILE A 46 8.68 -11.24 9.38
N PRO A 47 8.55 -12.36 8.67
CA PRO A 47 9.55 -12.78 7.68
C PRO A 47 9.72 -11.76 6.55
N ALA A 48 8.64 -11.12 6.07
CA ALA A 48 8.72 -10.12 5.01
C ALA A 48 9.56 -8.90 5.42
N ILE A 49 9.42 -8.41 6.64
CA ILE A 49 10.28 -7.34 7.19
C ILE A 49 11.75 -7.76 7.19
N SER A 50 12.03 -8.97 7.67
CA SER A 50 13.41 -9.47 7.74
C SER A 50 14.02 -9.62 6.34
N THR A 51 13.27 -10.18 5.40
CA THR A 51 13.68 -10.38 4.01
C THR A 51 13.86 -9.06 3.27
N ALA A 52 12.97 -8.08 3.47
CA ALA A 52 13.02 -6.79 2.82
C ALA A 52 14.36 -6.07 3.02
N ARG A 53 15.00 -6.25 4.18
CA ARG A 53 16.33 -5.65 4.46
C ARG A 53 17.44 -6.17 3.57
N SER A 54 17.28 -7.34 2.97
CA SER A 54 18.25 -7.97 2.06
C SER A 54 17.86 -7.89 0.59
N VAL A 55 16.66 -7.36 0.27
CA VAL A 55 16.23 -7.18 -1.12
C VAL A 55 17.11 -6.15 -1.82
N ASP A 56 17.67 -6.54 -2.95
CA ASP A 56 18.44 -5.65 -3.82
C ASP A 56 17.50 -4.95 -4.82
N LEU A 57 17.40 -3.63 -4.73
CA LEU A 57 16.64 -2.79 -5.65
C LEU A 57 17.50 -2.14 -6.74
N SER A 58 18.75 -2.54 -6.91
CA SER A 58 19.68 -1.88 -7.85
C SER A 58 19.15 -1.87 -9.29
N LEU A 59 18.51 -2.95 -9.74
CA LEU A 59 17.90 -3.02 -11.07
C LEU A 59 16.72 -2.06 -11.20
N LEU A 60 15.86 -1.99 -10.19
CA LEU A 60 14.75 -1.04 -10.15
C LEU A 60 15.27 0.40 -10.12
N GLU A 61 16.26 0.69 -9.28
CA GLU A 61 16.87 2.02 -9.18
C GLU A 61 17.55 2.47 -10.47
N ALA A 62 18.13 1.53 -11.21
CA ALA A 62 18.75 1.83 -12.52
C ALA A 62 17.71 2.23 -13.58
N ARG A 63 16.47 1.78 -13.45
CA ARG A 63 15.37 2.06 -14.37
C ARG A 63 14.60 3.33 -14.02
N VAL A 64 14.66 3.74 -12.76
CA VAL A 64 13.99 4.96 -12.32
C VAL A 64 14.77 6.18 -12.81
N PRO A 65 14.13 7.11 -13.52
CA PRO A 65 14.77 8.35 -13.99
C PRO A 65 15.38 9.15 -12.85
N THR A 66 16.30 10.03 -13.20
CA THR A 66 16.93 10.93 -12.22
C THR A 66 15.92 11.94 -11.65
N GLY A 67 16.08 12.34 -10.40
CA GLY A 67 15.27 13.37 -9.76
C GLY A 67 14.35 12.86 -8.66
N LEU A 68 13.15 13.44 -8.58
CA LEU A 68 12.21 13.19 -7.47
C LEU A 68 11.82 11.70 -7.34
N GLN A 69 11.61 11.01 -8.47
CA GLN A 69 11.23 9.60 -8.46
C GLN A 69 12.29 8.70 -7.83
N LYS A 70 13.58 8.98 -8.05
CA LYS A 70 14.67 8.23 -7.44
C LYS A 70 14.68 8.35 -5.91
N SER A 71 14.18 9.47 -5.38
CA SER A 71 14.02 9.65 -3.93
C SER A 71 12.86 8.82 -3.35
N PHE A 72 11.82 8.51 -4.16
CA PHE A 72 10.70 7.68 -3.69
C PHE A 72 11.13 6.23 -3.44
N VAL A 73 12.02 5.67 -4.24
CA VAL A 73 12.52 4.30 -4.06
C VAL A 73 13.18 4.11 -2.69
N ARG A 74 13.72 5.20 -2.12
CA ARG A 74 14.38 5.22 -0.82
C ARG A 74 13.75 6.22 0.14
N ALA A 75 12.45 6.52 -0.02
CA ALA A 75 11.76 7.44 0.88
C ALA A 75 11.80 6.89 2.31
N TRP A 76 12.07 7.76 3.27
CA TRP A 76 12.16 7.37 4.68
C TRP A 76 10.82 6.86 5.24
N PRO A 77 10.85 5.75 5.97
CA PRO A 77 11.98 4.89 6.36
C PRO A 77 12.57 4.02 5.24
N GLY A 78 12.03 4.05 4.02
CA GLY A 78 12.69 3.60 2.81
C GLY A 78 12.52 2.13 2.42
N GLU A 79 11.68 1.39 3.10
CA GLU A 79 11.58 -0.06 2.89
C GLU A 79 10.33 -0.48 2.09
N HIS A 80 9.51 0.47 1.61
CA HIS A 80 8.23 0.21 0.95
C HIS A 80 8.36 -0.77 -0.24
N TYR A 81 9.18 -0.43 -1.24
CA TYR A 81 9.36 -1.29 -2.42
C TYR A 81 10.11 -2.58 -2.11
N ARG A 82 11.03 -2.57 -1.13
CA ARG A 82 11.67 -3.78 -0.63
C ARG A 82 10.66 -4.69 0.05
N LEU A 83 9.71 -4.13 0.80
CA LEU A 83 8.64 -4.89 1.43
C LEU A 83 7.73 -5.53 0.40
N LEU A 84 7.32 -4.79 -0.65
CA LEU A 84 6.53 -5.35 -1.76
C LEU A 84 7.26 -6.52 -2.43
N ALA A 85 8.54 -6.35 -2.76
CA ALA A 85 9.36 -7.41 -3.35
C ALA A 85 9.56 -8.60 -2.40
N ALA A 86 9.75 -8.36 -1.10
CA ALA A 86 9.87 -9.44 -0.11
C ALA A 86 8.57 -10.23 0.03
N LEU A 87 7.41 -9.57 0.01
CA LEU A 87 6.11 -10.22 0.04
C LEU A 87 5.94 -11.16 -1.17
N THR A 88 6.26 -10.70 -2.38
CA THR A 88 6.17 -11.56 -3.58
C THR A 88 7.16 -12.72 -3.56
N GLN A 89 8.38 -12.50 -3.07
CA GLN A 89 9.38 -13.57 -2.93
C GLN A 89 8.96 -14.66 -1.95
N LEU A 90 8.40 -14.28 -0.81
CA LEU A 90 8.03 -15.22 0.25
C LEU A 90 6.70 -15.91 -0.02
N GLN A 91 5.71 -15.16 -0.50
CA GLN A 91 4.38 -15.71 -0.76
C GLN A 91 4.30 -16.44 -2.09
N SER A 92 5.23 -16.19 -3.02
CA SER A 92 5.25 -16.78 -4.36
C SER A 92 3.86 -16.75 -5.02
N PRO A 93 3.21 -15.58 -5.10
CA PRO A 93 1.86 -15.47 -5.61
C PRO A 93 1.78 -15.95 -7.06
N SER A 94 0.69 -16.65 -7.40
CA SER A 94 0.37 -16.96 -8.80
C SER A 94 -0.10 -15.72 -9.53
N LEU A 95 -0.83 -14.86 -8.84
CA LEU A 95 -1.36 -13.61 -9.36
C LEU A 95 -1.25 -12.48 -8.33
N THR A 96 -0.57 -11.43 -8.73
CA THR A 96 -0.59 -10.12 -8.04
C THR A 96 -1.38 -9.12 -8.86
N VAL A 97 -2.29 -8.41 -8.21
CA VAL A 97 -3.02 -7.28 -8.80
C VAL A 97 -2.49 -5.98 -8.20
N GLU A 98 -2.18 -5.02 -9.06
CA GLU A 98 -1.86 -3.65 -8.67
C GLU A 98 -2.94 -2.69 -9.17
N VAL A 99 -3.30 -1.71 -8.36
CA VAL A 99 -4.22 -0.63 -8.72
C VAL A 99 -3.50 0.70 -8.60
N GLY A 100 -3.21 1.31 -9.73
CA GLY A 100 -2.33 2.46 -9.88
C GLY A 100 -0.96 2.07 -10.44
N THR A 101 -0.84 1.99 -11.77
CA THR A 101 0.45 1.70 -12.46
C THR A 101 1.40 2.88 -12.38
N LEU A 102 0.88 4.08 -12.68
CA LEU A 102 1.63 5.33 -12.76
C LEU A 102 3.01 5.13 -13.43
N THR A 103 4.09 5.38 -12.70
CA THR A 103 5.47 5.23 -13.22
C THR A 103 5.95 3.78 -13.29
N GLY A 104 5.19 2.82 -12.75
CA GLY A 104 5.52 1.39 -12.78
C GLY A 104 6.55 0.93 -11.76
N ILE A 105 6.94 1.77 -10.81
CA ILE A 105 7.92 1.39 -9.77
C ILE A 105 7.33 0.30 -8.86
N GLY A 106 6.07 0.45 -8.44
CA GLY A 106 5.32 -0.57 -7.69
C GLY A 106 5.20 -1.86 -8.49
N THR A 107 4.79 -1.75 -9.76
CA THR A 107 4.67 -2.86 -10.70
C THR A 107 5.96 -3.69 -10.76
N LEU A 108 7.12 -3.03 -10.93
CA LEU A 108 8.42 -3.69 -10.99
C LEU A 108 8.81 -4.35 -9.67
N ALA A 109 8.51 -3.71 -8.54
CA ALA A 109 8.77 -4.30 -7.22
C ALA A 109 7.92 -5.57 -6.99
N LEU A 110 6.71 -5.61 -7.54
CA LEU A 110 5.79 -6.75 -7.45
C LEU A 110 6.09 -7.86 -8.45
N SER A 111 6.90 -7.61 -9.49
CA SER A 111 7.16 -8.57 -10.58
C SER A 111 8.15 -9.68 -10.22
N GLY A 112 8.41 -9.90 -8.93
CA GLY A 112 9.38 -10.91 -8.45
C GLY A 112 8.90 -12.36 -8.57
N SER A 113 7.60 -12.62 -8.67
CA SER A 113 7.01 -13.95 -8.76
C SER A 113 5.62 -13.91 -9.36
N GLY A 114 5.29 -14.92 -10.15
CA GLY A 114 3.98 -15.08 -10.76
C GLY A 114 3.63 -14.03 -11.82
N ARG A 115 2.34 -13.89 -12.07
CA ARG A 115 1.79 -12.90 -13.01
C ARG A 115 1.39 -11.63 -12.25
N VAL A 116 1.65 -10.48 -12.84
CA VAL A 116 1.20 -9.17 -12.35
C VAL A 116 0.20 -8.58 -13.35
N VAL A 117 -0.96 -8.20 -12.86
CA VAL A 117 -1.94 -7.41 -13.62
C VAL A 117 -2.06 -6.05 -12.93
N THR A 118 -1.65 -5.00 -13.62
CA THR A 118 -1.72 -3.63 -13.11
C THR A 118 -2.83 -2.84 -13.80
N TYR A 119 -3.57 -2.04 -13.06
CA TYR A 119 -4.69 -1.24 -13.55
C TYR A 119 -4.39 0.25 -13.42
N ASP A 120 -4.73 1.00 -14.45
CA ASP A 120 -4.65 2.45 -14.46
C ASP A 120 -5.69 3.05 -15.43
N LEU A 121 -5.88 4.35 -15.38
CA LEU A 121 -6.67 5.10 -16.37
C LEU A 121 -5.81 5.51 -17.59
N VAL A 122 -4.50 5.54 -17.42
CA VAL A 122 -3.53 6.03 -18.43
C VAL A 122 -2.59 4.89 -18.84
N PRO A 123 -2.35 4.68 -20.12
CA PRO A 123 -1.35 3.73 -20.59
C PRO A 123 0.04 4.10 -20.02
N TRP A 124 0.79 3.09 -19.58
CA TRP A 124 2.15 3.30 -19.07
C TRP A 124 3.08 4.00 -20.08
N THR A 125 2.81 3.83 -21.40
CA THR A 125 3.53 4.50 -22.49
C THR A 125 3.34 6.00 -22.53
N ASP A 126 2.24 6.48 -21.96
CA ASP A 126 1.87 7.90 -21.97
C ASP A 126 2.28 8.59 -20.66
N VAL A 127 2.82 7.82 -19.70
CA VAL A 127 3.32 8.35 -18.44
C VAL A 127 4.75 8.84 -18.62
N PRO A 128 5.01 10.16 -18.43
CA PRO A 128 6.38 10.68 -18.46
C PRO A 128 7.27 9.97 -17.43
N ASP A 129 8.47 9.64 -17.83
CA ASP A 129 9.45 9.00 -16.94
C ASP A 129 9.00 7.63 -16.39
N SER A 130 8.18 6.88 -17.13
CA SER A 130 7.84 5.50 -16.76
C SER A 130 9.10 4.64 -16.66
N ALA A 131 9.19 3.87 -15.60
CA ALA A 131 10.24 2.86 -15.40
C ALA A 131 9.96 1.56 -16.16
N LEU A 132 8.75 1.38 -16.68
CA LEU A 132 8.36 0.21 -17.47
C LEU A 132 8.95 0.27 -18.87
N MET A 133 9.24 -0.90 -19.42
CA MET A 133 9.74 -1.09 -20.79
C MET A 133 8.88 -2.11 -21.52
N LYS A 134 8.84 -2.03 -22.84
CA LYS A 134 8.10 -3.01 -23.66
C LYS A 134 8.51 -4.45 -23.36
N SER A 135 9.79 -4.69 -23.10
CA SER A 135 10.31 -6.02 -22.76
C SER A 135 9.70 -6.62 -21.49
N ASP A 136 9.19 -5.82 -20.56
CA ASP A 136 8.55 -6.33 -19.34
C ASP A 136 7.26 -7.08 -19.63
N PHE A 137 6.60 -6.72 -20.70
CA PHE A 137 5.34 -7.30 -21.16
C PHE A 137 5.51 -8.50 -22.11
N GLU A 138 6.71 -8.69 -22.67
CA GLU A 138 6.95 -9.70 -23.70
C GLU A 138 6.92 -11.13 -23.16
N THR A 139 7.22 -11.32 -21.87
CA THR A 139 7.21 -12.65 -21.22
C THR A 139 5.82 -13.13 -20.82
N GLY A 140 4.80 -12.27 -20.92
CA GLY A 140 3.43 -12.55 -20.47
C GLY A 140 3.25 -12.56 -18.94
N GLY A 141 4.33 -12.25 -18.18
CA GLY A 141 4.26 -12.15 -16.71
C GLY A 141 3.68 -10.82 -16.22
N LEU A 142 3.67 -9.79 -17.07
CA LEU A 142 3.12 -8.48 -16.77
C LEU A 142 2.06 -8.08 -17.80
N GLU A 143 0.94 -7.55 -17.32
CA GLU A 143 -0.16 -7.04 -18.14
C GLU A 143 -0.68 -5.73 -17.53
N GLN A 144 -0.86 -4.69 -18.35
CA GLN A 144 -1.59 -3.50 -17.93
C GLN A 144 -3.00 -3.52 -18.54
N ARG A 145 -3.99 -3.23 -17.71
CA ARG A 145 -5.40 -3.03 -18.11
C ARG A 145 -5.83 -1.61 -17.79
N LEU A 146 -6.57 -1.02 -18.72
CA LEU A 146 -7.03 0.36 -18.60
C LEU A 146 -8.49 0.41 -18.22
N GLY A 147 -8.81 1.07 -17.11
CA GLY A 147 -10.17 1.26 -16.65
C GLY A 147 -10.27 1.63 -15.18
N ASP A 148 -11.44 2.12 -14.80
CA ASP A 148 -11.76 2.51 -13.43
C ASP A 148 -12.38 1.35 -12.66
N LEU A 149 -11.62 0.75 -11.75
CA LEU A 149 -12.12 -0.34 -10.89
C LEU A 149 -13.16 0.12 -9.85
N SER A 150 -13.37 1.42 -9.66
CA SER A 150 -14.50 1.91 -8.86
C SER A 150 -15.82 1.95 -9.65
N ASP A 151 -15.75 1.91 -10.99
CA ASP A 151 -16.90 1.71 -11.85
C ASP A 151 -17.38 0.26 -11.79
N ARG A 152 -18.62 0.07 -11.39
CA ARG A 152 -19.22 -1.27 -11.21
C ARG A 152 -19.22 -2.09 -12.50
N SER A 153 -19.40 -1.47 -13.66
CA SER A 153 -19.45 -2.18 -14.95
C SER A 153 -18.07 -2.74 -15.32
N PHE A 154 -17.02 -1.90 -15.19
CA PHE A 154 -15.66 -2.33 -15.42
C PHE A 154 -15.22 -3.36 -14.38
N PHE A 155 -15.51 -3.11 -13.10
CA PHE A 155 -15.21 -4.07 -12.03
C PHE A 155 -15.80 -5.45 -12.31
N THR A 156 -17.06 -5.53 -12.78
CA THR A 156 -17.73 -6.81 -13.08
C THR A 156 -17.01 -7.58 -14.18
N GLN A 157 -16.40 -6.91 -15.16
CA GLN A 157 -15.59 -7.56 -16.20
C GLN A 157 -14.30 -8.14 -15.63
N GLU A 158 -13.73 -7.48 -14.60
CA GLU A 158 -12.47 -7.84 -13.99
C GLU A 158 -12.59 -8.75 -12.76
N VAL A 159 -13.81 -9.04 -12.30
CA VAL A 159 -14.06 -9.81 -11.07
C VAL A 159 -13.35 -11.18 -11.06
N GLY A 160 -13.25 -11.84 -12.21
CA GLY A 160 -12.54 -13.11 -12.33
C GLY A 160 -11.05 -12.99 -12.00
N THR A 161 -10.39 -11.92 -12.48
CA THR A 161 -8.99 -11.64 -12.15
C THR A 161 -8.82 -11.25 -10.68
N LEU A 162 -9.69 -10.37 -10.18
CA LEU A 162 -9.63 -9.86 -8.81
C LEU A 162 -9.87 -10.97 -7.77
N SER A 163 -10.77 -11.90 -8.05
CA SER A 163 -11.08 -13.02 -7.14
C SER A 163 -9.97 -14.07 -7.05
N GLU A 164 -9.11 -14.16 -8.05
CA GLU A 164 -7.97 -15.08 -8.08
C GLU A 164 -6.67 -14.47 -7.53
N ALA A 165 -6.66 -13.16 -7.21
CA ALA A 165 -5.48 -12.50 -6.72
C ALA A 165 -5.02 -13.05 -5.37
N ASP A 166 -3.73 -13.33 -5.25
CA ASP A 166 -3.06 -13.68 -3.99
C ASP A 166 -2.63 -12.43 -3.23
N ILE A 167 -2.23 -11.39 -3.98
CA ILE A 167 -1.87 -10.08 -3.44
C ILE A 167 -2.62 -9.02 -4.25
N VAL A 168 -3.25 -8.07 -3.56
CA VAL A 168 -3.80 -6.87 -4.17
C VAL A 168 -3.09 -5.66 -3.54
N PHE A 169 -2.33 -4.94 -4.34
CA PHE A 169 -1.68 -3.70 -3.95
C PHE A 169 -2.47 -2.50 -4.50
N VAL A 170 -2.84 -1.57 -3.62
CA VAL A 170 -3.65 -0.40 -3.97
C VAL A 170 -2.84 0.86 -3.72
N ASP A 171 -2.37 1.47 -4.80
CA ASP A 171 -1.68 2.76 -4.86
C ASP A 171 -2.43 3.71 -5.80
N ALA A 172 -3.69 3.98 -5.47
CA ALA A 172 -4.64 4.75 -6.24
C ALA A 172 -4.63 6.24 -5.81
N PRO A 173 -5.52 7.12 -6.32
CA PRO A 173 -5.38 8.58 -6.19
C PRO A 173 -5.51 9.16 -4.78
N LYS A 174 -6.02 8.40 -3.78
CA LYS A 174 -6.26 8.84 -2.39
C LYS A 174 -7.17 10.07 -2.29
N ASP A 175 -8.13 10.16 -3.20
CA ASP A 175 -9.09 11.27 -3.29
C ASP A 175 -10.27 11.16 -2.30
N GLY A 176 -10.36 10.03 -1.57
CA GLY A 176 -11.45 9.74 -0.65
C GLY A 176 -12.74 9.25 -1.32
N VAL A 177 -12.71 9.02 -2.61
CA VAL A 177 -13.84 8.53 -3.42
C VAL A 177 -13.54 7.15 -4.00
N PHE A 178 -12.40 7.02 -4.69
CA PHE A 178 -12.01 5.80 -5.39
C PHE A 178 -11.83 4.62 -4.42
N GLU A 179 -10.95 4.74 -3.43
CA GLU A 179 -10.60 3.61 -2.56
C GLU A 179 -11.80 3.06 -1.79
N PRO A 180 -12.68 3.91 -1.18
CA PRO A 180 -13.89 3.39 -0.53
C PRO A 180 -14.85 2.69 -1.50
N ALA A 181 -14.99 3.19 -2.73
CA ALA A 181 -15.85 2.59 -3.74
C ALA A 181 -15.26 1.25 -4.21
N PHE A 182 -13.98 1.22 -4.55
CA PHE A 182 -13.28 0.02 -4.98
C PHE A 182 -13.26 -1.08 -3.90
N LEU A 183 -12.86 -0.76 -2.67
CA LEU A 183 -12.81 -1.76 -1.58
C LEU A 183 -14.19 -2.33 -1.24
N ARG A 184 -15.26 -1.55 -1.37
CA ARG A 184 -16.62 -2.07 -1.20
C ARG A 184 -16.97 -3.14 -2.22
N LEU A 185 -16.44 -3.04 -3.44
CA LEU A 185 -16.62 -4.04 -4.49
C LEU A 185 -15.64 -5.23 -4.32
N LEU A 186 -14.39 -4.95 -3.96
CA LEU A 186 -13.32 -5.93 -3.87
C LEU A 186 -13.50 -6.90 -2.69
N LEU A 187 -13.75 -6.39 -1.49
CA LEU A 187 -13.74 -7.22 -0.28
C LEU A 187 -14.68 -8.43 -0.34
N PRO A 188 -15.89 -8.34 -0.92
CA PRO A 188 -16.76 -9.51 -1.05
C PRO A 188 -16.23 -10.60 -1.99
N VAL A 189 -15.41 -10.26 -2.98
CA VAL A 189 -14.94 -11.19 -4.02
C VAL A 189 -13.52 -11.68 -3.81
N LEU A 190 -12.74 -10.99 -2.99
CA LEU A 190 -11.37 -11.36 -2.68
C LEU A 190 -11.33 -12.72 -1.98
N LYS A 191 -10.48 -13.63 -2.43
CA LYS A 191 -10.38 -14.98 -1.88
C LYS A 191 -9.81 -14.98 -0.45
N PRO A 192 -10.19 -15.96 0.38
CA PRO A 192 -9.54 -16.16 1.68
C PRO A 192 -8.03 -16.36 1.56
N GLY A 193 -7.27 -15.79 2.48
CA GLY A 193 -5.80 -15.84 2.48
C GLY A 193 -5.12 -14.82 1.54
N ALA A 194 -5.88 -14.05 0.76
CA ALA A 194 -5.30 -12.99 -0.06
C ALA A 194 -4.80 -11.81 0.80
N LEU A 195 -3.63 -11.28 0.44
CA LEU A 195 -3.09 -10.08 1.05
C LEU A 195 -3.63 -8.83 0.34
N LEU A 196 -4.12 -7.89 1.13
CA LEU A 196 -4.47 -6.55 0.69
C LEU A 196 -3.42 -5.58 1.23
N VAL A 197 -2.65 -4.97 0.34
CA VAL A 197 -1.64 -3.96 0.68
C VAL A 197 -2.15 -2.60 0.26
N LEU A 198 -2.33 -1.70 1.21
CA LEU A 198 -2.79 -0.32 0.96
C LEU A 198 -1.62 0.64 1.13
N ASP A 199 -1.38 1.45 0.11
CA ASP A 199 -0.45 2.55 0.20
C ASP A 199 -1.08 3.80 0.83
N ASP A 200 -0.23 4.66 1.39
CA ASP A 200 -0.61 5.97 1.89
C ASP A 200 -1.73 5.97 2.96
N ILE A 201 -1.79 4.94 3.80
CA ILE A 201 -2.85 4.80 4.82
C ILE A 201 -2.92 5.94 5.83
N ARG A 202 -1.93 6.85 5.84
CA ARG A 202 -1.88 8.04 6.71
C ARG A 202 -2.31 9.33 6.01
N PHE A 203 -2.64 9.27 4.72
CA PHE A 203 -3.30 10.41 4.07
C PHE A 203 -4.65 10.67 4.72
N PRO A 204 -5.07 11.93 4.87
CA PRO A 204 -6.32 12.27 5.56
C PRO A 204 -7.55 11.53 5.05
N SER A 205 -7.62 11.30 3.73
CA SER A 205 -8.69 10.55 3.07
C SER A 205 -8.65 9.04 3.32
N MET A 206 -7.50 8.49 3.73
CA MET A 206 -7.28 7.06 3.92
C MET A 206 -7.38 6.62 5.39
N VAL A 207 -7.21 7.55 6.34
CA VAL A 207 -7.14 7.21 7.78
C VAL A 207 -8.39 6.48 8.26
N ASP A 208 -9.57 7.01 7.95
CA ASP A 208 -10.85 6.40 8.35
C ASP A 208 -11.08 5.09 7.60
N LEU A 209 -10.76 5.05 6.31
CA LEU A 209 -10.84 3.83 5.50
C LEU A 209 -9.99 2.71 6.08
N TRP A 210 -8.73 3.01 6.42
CA TRP A 210 -7.82 2.04 7.03
C TRP A 210 -8.30 1.60 8.41
N ARG A 211 -8.72 2.54 9.26
CA ARG A 211 -9.25 2.21 10.59
C ARG A 211 -10.44 1.27 10.51
N ASP A 212 -11.39 1.57 9.61
CA ASP A 212 -12.67 0.88 9.53
C ASP A 212 -12.63 -0.39 8.65
N LEU A 213 -11.49 -0.70 8.02
CA LEU A 213 -11.29 -1.92 7.25
C LEU A 213 -11.51 -3.16 8.16
N PRO A 214 -12.52 -4.03 7.86
CA PRO A 214 -12.93 -5.12 8.76
C PRO A 214 -12.10 -6.41 8.56
N LEU A 215 -10.79 -6.27 8.42
CA LEU A 215 -9.85 -7.38 8.24
C LEU A 215 -8.77 -7.34 9.33
N PRO A 216 -8.20 -8.49 9.75
CA PRO A 216 -6.93 -8.52 10.45
C PRO A 216 -5.90 -7.71 9.69
N LYS A 217 -5.24 -6.76 10.35
CA LYS A 217 -4.38 -5.81 9.67
C LYS A 217 -3.26 -5.29 10.54
N ILE A 218 -2.20 -4.81 9.90
CA ILE A 218 -1.03 -4.22 10.55
C ILE A 218 -0.58 -2.96 9.82
N ASP A 219 -0.34 -1.89 10.57
CA ASP A 219 0.25 -0.64 10.08
C ASP A 219 1.78 -0.80 10.00
N MET A 220 2.30 -0.78 8.79
CA MET A 220 3.72 -0.93 8.47
C MET A 220 4.42 0.41 8.24
N THR A 221 3.80 1.54 8.58
CA THR A 221 4.32 2.88 8.31
C THR A 221 5.74 3.08 8.84
N ALA A 222 6.02 2.59 10.05
CA ALA A 222 7.36 2.70 10.64
C ALA A 222 8.44 1.94 9.87
N PHE A 223 8.06 1.03 9.00
CA PHE A 223 8.95 0.22 8.17
C PHE A 223 8.85 0.56 6.67
N GLY A 224 7.66 0.84 6.17
CA GLY A 224 7.39 1.16 4.78
C GLY A 224 7.87 2.56 4.38
N HIS A 225 6.99 3.52 4.40
CA HIS A 225 7.32 4.94 4.17
C HIS A 225 6.40 5.87 4.98
N VAL A 226 6.78 7.17 5.03
CA VAL A 226 6.17 8.17 5.92
C VAL A 226 4.68 8.40 5.72
N SER A 227 4.17 8.27 4.51
CA SER A 227 2.74 8.39 4.19
C SER A 227 1.93 7.15 4.54
N GLY A 228 2.59 6.05 4.83
CA GLY A 228 1.99 4.86 5.42
C GLY A 228 1.84 3.69 4.46
N THR A 229 2.13 2.50 4.97
CA THR A 229 1.86 1.23 4.29
C THR A 229 1.06 0.35 5.23
N GLY A 230 -0.07 -0.15 4.79
CA GLY A 230 -0.92 -1.07 5.54
C GLY A 230 -1.01 -2.43 4.87
N ILE A 231 -0.96 -3.52 5.66
CA ILE A 231 -1.16 -4.88 5.17
C ILE A 231 -2.34 -5.49 5.92
N ALA A 232 -3.28 -6.06 5.19
CA ALA A 232 -4.42 -6.78 5.73
C ALA A 232 -4.52 -8.17 5.09
N LEU A 233 -5.10 -9.13 5.83
CA LEU A 233 -5.33 -10.50 5.38
C LEU A 233 -6.84 -10.76 5.26
N LYS A 234 -7.25 -11.31 4.11
CA LYS A 234 -8.65 -11.67 3.83
C LYS A 234 -9.06 -12.97 4.51
#